data_6a87dc11e4eb0833a04828a0fa35760c
#
_entry.id   6a87dc11e4eb0833a04828a0fa35760c
#
_cell.length_a   1.000
_cell.length_b   1.000
_cell.length_c   1.000
_cell.angle_alpha   90.00
_cell.angle_beta   90.00
_cell.angle_gamma   90.00
#
_symmetry.space_group_name_H-M   'P 1'
#
loop_
_entity.id
_entity.type
_entity.pdbx_description
1 polymer ?
#
loop_
_entity_poly.entity_id
_entity_poly.type
_entity_poly.pdbx_seq_one_letter_code
_entity_poly.pdbx_strand_id
1 'polypeptide(L)'
;MQLHISSHDGVPIYLQIVNQVKYLVASGRLEAGEELPPIRTLAEQLLVNPNTVARAYRELELAGVVTKRRTAGTYVSETTSPLARRERLKIVTERIDALLAEARQMSIDTEELIELVQERDELMANSASKEK
;
A
#
# COMPACT_ATOMS: atom_id res chain seq x y z
N MET A 1 0.55 -5.02 -11.88
CA MET A 1 0.22 -5.05 -10.44
C MET A 1 0.29 -6.48 -9.94
N GLN A 2 1.16 -6.74 -8.99
CA GLN A 2 1.27 -8.08 -8.39
C GLN A 2 0.76 -8.05 -6.95
N LEU A 3 -0.23 -8.90 -6.69
CA LEU A 3 -0.81 -9.06 -5.36
C LEU A 3 -0.62 -10.50 -4.90
N HIS A 4 -0.46 -10.68 -3.60
CA HIS A 4 -0.30 -11.99 -2.98
C HIS A 4 -1.46 -12.25 -2.03
N ILE A 5 -2.34 -13.17 -2.43
CA ILE A 5 -3.53 -13.49 -1.67
C ILE A 5 -3.30 -14.75 -0.86
N SER A 6 -3.58 -14.69 0.45
CA SER A 6 -3.48 -15.83 1.35
C SER A 6 -4.88 -16.23 1.82
N SER A 7 -5.23 -17.49 1.62
CA SER A 7 -6.52 -18.04 2.12
C SER A 7 -6.46 -18.42 3.60
N HIS A 8 -5.27 -18.37 4.20
CA HIS A 8 -5.04 -18.85 5.57
C HIS A 8 -4.89 -17.75 6.61
N ASP A 9 -4.88 -16.47 6.19
CA ASP A 9 -4.62 -15.32 7.07
C ASP A 9 -5.78 -14.91 7.96
N GLY A 10 -6.96 -15.46 7.74
CA GLY A 10 -8.16 -15.01 8.45
C GLY A 10 -8.66 -13.63 8.01
N VAL A 11 -7.96 -12.94 7.14
CA VAL A 11 -8.38 -11.66 6.57
C VAL A 11 -9.19 -11.93 5.29
N PRO A 12 -10.39 -11.36 5.13
CA PRO A 12 -11.16 -11.56 3.91
C PRO A 12 -10.35 -11.18 2.66
N ILE A 13 -10.53 -11.94 1.58
CA ILE A 13 -9.75 -11.73 0.36
C ILE A 13 -9.91 -10.31 -0.19
N TYR A 14 -11.15 -9.77 -0.22
CA TYR A 14 -11.35 -8.41 -0.72
C TYR A 14 -10.53 -7.38 0.08
N LEU A 15 -10.41 -7.58 1.38
CA LEU A 15 -9.66 -6.67 2.25
C LEU A 15 -8.15 -6.80 2.03
N GLN A 16 -7.67 -8.01 1.74
CA GLN A 16 -6.27 -8.21 1.34
C GLN A 16 -5.95 -7.42 0.06
N ILE A 17 -6.85 -7.45 -0.92
CA ILE A 17 -6.71 -6.67 -2.15
C ILE A 17 -6.68 -5.18 -1.85
N VAL A 18 -7.63 -4.69 -1.06
CA VAL A 18 -7.72 -3.27 -0.67
C VAL A 18 -6.41 -2.82 -0.01
N ASN A 19 -5.95 -3.56 0.99
CA ASN A 19 -4.77 -3.19 1.76
C ASN A 19 -3.50 -3.19 0.90
N GLN A 20 -3.35 -4.16 0.01
CA GLN A 20 -2.18 -4.24 -0.86
C GLN A 20 -2.18 -3.13 -1.91
N VAL A 21 -3.32 -2.80 -2.50
CA VAL A 21 -3.42 -1.69 -3.45
C VAL A 21 -3.12 -0.36 -2.76
N LYS A 22 -3.68 -0.13 -1.57
CA LYS A 22 -3.37 1.07 -0.78
C LYS A 22 -1.87 1.21 -0.52
N TYR A 23 -1.23 0.11 -0.17
CA TYR A 23 0.21 0.09 0.06
C TYR A 23 1.00 0.41 -1.20
N LEU A 24 0.63 -0.17 -2.34
CA LEU A 24 1.30 0.08 -3.60
C LEU A 24 1.18 1.54 -4.04
N VAL A 25 0.00 2.14 -3.85
CA VAL A 25 -0.22 3.56 -4.14
C VAL A 25 0.60 4.44 -3.18
N ALA A 26 0.54 4.15 -1.88
CA ALA A 26 1.25 4.92 -0.86
C ALA A 26 2.77 4.87 -1.05
N SER A 27 3.30 3.72 -1.48
CA SER A 27 4.74 3.53 -1.70
C SER A 27 5.24 4.02 -3.05
N GLY A 28 4.33 4.50 -3.91
CA GLY A 28 4.68 5.00 -5.25
C GLY A 28 4.88 3.91 -6.30
N ARG A 29 4.65 2.65 -5.97
CA ARG A 29 4.74 1.55 -6.95
C ARG A 29 3.60 1.58 -7.95
N LEU A 30 2.44 2.08 -7.55
CA LEU A 30 1.34 2.45 -8.43
C LEU A 30 1.30 3.96 -8.46
N GLU A 31 1.55 4.54 -9.61
CA GLU A 31 1.61 6.00 -9.76
C GLU A 31 0.23 6.61 -9.98
N ALA A 32 0.09 7.88 -9.61
CA ALA A 32 -1.12 8.63 -9.86
C ALA A 32 -1.49 8.59 -11.35
N GLY A 33 -2.75 8.32 -11.66
CA GLY A 33 -3.22 8.22 -13.04
C GLY A 33 -3.02 6.86 -13.70
N GLU A 34 -2.29 5.94 -13.04
CA GLU A 34 -2.07 4.60 -13.57
C GLU A 34 -3.36 3.78 -13.56
N GLU A 35 -3.60 3.04 -14.62
CA GLU A 35 -4.78 2.20 -14.74
C GLU A 35 -4.61 0.89 -13.97
N LEU A 36 -5.62 0.52 -13.19
CA LEU A 36 -5.67 -0.81 -12.57
C LEU A 36 -6.17 -1.83 -13.56
N PRO A 37 -5.79 -3.12 -13.42
CA PRO A 37 -6.33 -4.16 -14.27
C PRO A 37 -7.85 -4.21 -14.20
N PRO A 38 -8.53 -4.60 -15.30
CA PRO A 38 -9.98 -4.84 -15.25
C PRO A 38 -10.32 -5.90 -14.20
N ILE A 39 -11.52 -5.79 -13.64
CA ILE A 39 -11.98 -6.72 -12.59
C ILE A 39 -11.81 -8.18 -13.01
N ARG A 40 -12.24 -8.53 -14.21
CA ARG A 40 -12.12 -9.90 -14.72
C ARG A 40 -10.69 -10.38 -14.79
N THR A 41 -9.81 -9.53 -15.31
CA THR A 41 -8.39 -9.86 -15.48
C THR A 41 -7.74 -10.12 -14.13
N LEU A 42 -7.97 -9.25 -13.15
CA LEU A 42 -7.40 -9.42 -11.82
C LEU A 42 -7.96 -10.67 -11.14
N ALA A 43 -9.27 -10.91 -11.27
CA ALA A 43 -9.91 -12.09 -10.69
C ALA A 43 -9.31 -13.39 -11.27
N GLU A 44 -9.05 -13.42 -12.56
CA GLU A 44 -8.40 -14.57 -13.22
C GLU A 44 -6.96 -14.75 -12.72
N GLN A 45 -6.20 -13.65 -12.61
CA GLN A 45 -4.82 -13.69 -12.13
C GLN A 45 -4.73 -14.20 -10.70
N LEU A 46 -5.66 -13.79 -9.85
CA LEU A 46 -5.67 -14.16 -8.43
C LEU A 46 -6.44 -15.45 -8.13
N LEU A 47 -7.14 -16.00 -9.13
CA LEU A 47 -7.99 -17.18 -8.97
C LEU A 47 -9.07 -16.94 -7.91
N VAL A 48 -9.71 -15.79 -7.96
CA VAL A 48 -10.77 -15.40 -7.02
C VAL A 48 -12.03 -15.02 -7.79
N ASN A 49 -13.16 -14.93 -7.07
CA ASN A 49 -14.44 -14.54 -7.66
C ASN A 49 -14.37 -13.07 -8.11
N PRO A 50 -14.83 -12.75 -9.35
CA PRO A 50 -14.88 -11.36 -9.82
C PRO A 50 -15.64 -10.41 -8.88
N ASN A 51 -16.66 -10.90 -8.18
CA ASN A 51 -17.39 -10.09 -7.20
C ASN A 51 -16.52 -9.66 -6.04
N THR A 52 -15.56 -10.48 -5.65
CA THR A 52 -14.58 -10.16 -4.61
C THR A 52 -13.69 -8.99 -5.04
N VAL A 53 -13.21 -9.02 -6.29
CA VAL A 53 -12.41 -7.93 -6.85
C VAL A 53 -13.26 -6.67 -7.00
N ALA A 54 -14.51 -6.80 -7.47
CA ALA A 54 -15.43 -5.67 -7.59
C ALA A 54 -15.66 -4.98 -6.25
N ARG A 55 -15.82 -5.77 -5.18
CA ARG A 55 -15.97 -5.23 -3.82
C ARG A 55 -14.73 -4.47 -3.39
N ALA A 56 -13.55 -5.03 -3.64
CA ALA A 56 -12.29 -4.37 -3.31
C ALA A 56 -12.16 -3.04 -4.04
N TYR A 57 -12.45 -3.00 -5.34
CA TYR A 57 -12.36 -1.78 -6.14
C TYR A 57 -13.36 -0.72 -5.66
N ARG A 58 -14.55 -1.14 -5.25
CA ARG A 58 -15.56 -0.23 -4.69
C ARG A 58 -15.07 0.41 -3.40
N GLU A 59 -14.48 -0.39 -2.52
CA GLU A 59 -13.90 0.12 -1.27
C GLU A 59 -12.77 1.10 -1.54
N LEU A 60 -11.91 0.81 -2.51
CA LEU A 60 -10.82 1.71 -2.91
C LEU A 60 -11.35 3.02 -3.49
N GLU A 61 -12.43 2.97 -4.24
CA GLU A 61 -13.09 4.16 -4.80
C GLU A 61 -13.68 5.02 -3.67
N LEU A 62 -14.38 4.40 -2.72
CA LEU A 62 -14.94 5.08 -1.56
C LEU A 62 -13.85 5.73 -0.70
N ALA A 63 -12.69 5.10 -0.61
CA ALA A 63 -11.56 5.64 0.14
C ALA A 63 -10.79 6.73 -0.62
N GLY A 64 -11.16 7.01 -1.87
CA GLY A 64 -10.48 8.02 -2.69
C GLY A 64 -9.14 7.60 -3.25
N VAL A 65 -8.79 6.33 -3.13
CA VAL A 65 -7.53 5.77 -3.64
C VAL A 65 -7.56 5.62 -5.15
N VAL A 66 -8.73 5.25 -5.69
CA VAL A 66 -8.93 5.10 -7.13
C VAL A 66 -10.16 5.87 -7.58
N THR A 67 -10.22 6.17 -8.88
CA THR A 67 -11.38 6.81 -9.52
C THR A 67 -11.79 6.00 -10.73
N LYS A 68 -13.10 5.92 -10.97
CA LYS A 68 -13.65 5.36 -12.19
C LYS A 68 -13.78 6.44 -13.25
N ARG A 69 -13.34 6.13 -14.46
CA ARG A 69 -13.59 6.99 -15.63
C ARG A 69 -14.74 6.41 -16.43
N ARG A 70 -15.59 7.27 -16.93
CA ARG A 70 -16.87 6.94 -17.60
C ARG A 70 -16.78 5.88 -18.70
N THR A 71 -15.66 5.81 -19.41
CA THR A 71 -15.51 4.93 -20.58
C THR A 71 -14.35 3.97 -20.50
N ALA A 72 -13.56 3.98 -19.45
CA ALA A 72 -12.25 3.35 -19.52
C ALA A 72 -11.68 2.81 -18.21
N GLY A 73 -12.49 2.27 -17.33
CA GLY A 73 -11.96 1.50 -16.20
C GLY A 73 -11.60 2.32 -14.97
N THR A 74 -10.73 1.75 -14.15
CA THR A 74 -10.37 2.27 -12.82
C THR A 74 -8.92 2.73 -12.81
N TYR A 75 -8.69 3.92 -12.27
CA TYR A 75 -7.38 4.58 -12.28
C TYR A 75 -6.99 5.02 -10.87
N VAL A 76 -5.70 5.02 -10.59
CA VAL A 76 -5.18 5.58 -9.34
C VAL A 76 -5.50 7.09 -9.32
N SER A 77 -6.01 7.58 -8.20
CA SER A 77 -6.39 8.99 -8.04
C SER A 77 -5.19 9.91 -8.24
N GLU A 78 -5.38 11.03 -8.94
CA GLU A 78 -4.32 11.98 -9.23
C GLU A 78 -4.14 13.01 -8.11
N THR A 79 -5.15 13.19 -7.27
CA THR A 79 -5.09 14.17 -6.19
C THR A 79 -4.73 13.49 -4.88
N THR A 80 -3.73 14.03 -4.18
CA THR A 80 -3.45 13.64 -2.80
C THR A 80 -4.56 14.24 -1.93
N SER A 81 -5.62 13.48 -1.71
CA SER A 81 -6.68 13.88 -0.80
C SER A 81 -6.18 13.80 0.64
N PRO A 82 -6.76 14.55 1.59
CA PRO A 82 -6.46 14.38 3.01
C PRO A 82 -6.65 12.94 3.48
N LEU A 83 -7.59 12.22 2.86
CA LEU A 83 -7.82 10.81 3.15
C LEU A 83 -6.65 9.94 2.71
N ALA A 84 -6.07 10.18 1.52
CA ALA A 84 -4.89 9.47 1.05
C ALA A 84 -3.69 9.71 1.96
N ARG A 85 -3.51 10.94 2.45
CA ARG A 85 -2.44 11.24 3.42
C ARG A 85 -2.67 10.48 4.73
N ARG A 86 -3.90 10.44 5.21
CA ARG A 86 -4.27 9.71 6.43
C ARG A 86 -3.95 8.23 6.30
N GLU A 87 -4.27 7.64 5.15
CA GLU A 87 -3.95 6.23 4.89
C GLU A 87 -2.44 5.97 4.86
N ARG A 88 -1.67 6.86 4.25
CA ARG A 88 -0.21 6.74 4.24
C ARG A 88 0.36 6.80 5.66
N LEU A 89 -0.12 7.74 6.47
CA LEU A 89 0.32 7.86 7.86
C LEU A 89 -0.06 6.62 8.68
N LYS A 90 -1.23 6.06 8.43
CA LYS A 90 -1.67 4.84 9.10
C LYS A 90 -0.76 3.66 8.78
N ILE A 91 -0.41 3.48 7.51
CA ILE A 91 0.50 2.40 7.08
C ILE A 91 1.86 2.54 7.77
N VAL A 92 2.43 3.74 7.75
CA VAL A 92 3.73 4.01 8.37
C VAL A 92 3.68 3.79 9.88
N THR A 93 2.61 4.27 10.53
CA THR A 93 2.42 4.10 11.98
C THR A 93 2.40 2.61 12.37
N GLU A 94 1.67 1.79 11.63
CA GLU A 94 1.61 0.35 11.88
C GLU A 94 2.98 -0.31 11.77
N ARG A 95 3.78 0.12 10.80
CA ARG A 95 5.14 -0.40 10.62
C ARG A 95 6.09 0.06 11.71
N ILE A 96 5.94 1.28 12.18
CA ILE A 96 6.70 1.81 13.31
C ILE A 96 6.38 1.02 14.58
N ASP A 97 5.10 0.76 14.84
CA ASP A 97 4.69 -0.02 16.01
C ASP A 97 5.31 -1.41 15.99
N ALA A 98 5.30 -2.08 14.84
CA ALA A 98 5.92 -3.40 14.68
C ALA A 98 7.43 -3.34 14.91
N LEU A 99 8.09 -2.34 14.36
CA LEU A 99 9.54 -2.16 14.52
C LEU A 99 9.91 -1.88 15.97
N LEU A 100 9.14 -1.04 16.67
CA LEU A 100 9.35 -0.76 18.08
C LEU A 100 9.22 -2.03 18.93
N ALA A 101 8.22 -2.86 18.64
CA ALA A 101 8.04 -4.13 19.36
C ALA A 101 9.25 -5.07 19.14
N GLU A 102 9.72 -5.18 17.90
CA GLU A 102 10.89 -5.99 17.58
C GLU A 102 12.16 -5.46 18.27
N ALA A 103 12.37 -4.15 18.23
CA ALA A 103 13.53 -3.52 18.85
C ALA A 103 13.56 -3.77 20.36
N ARG A 104 12.41 -3.69 21.02
CA ARG A 104 12.31 -3.98 22.46
C ARG A 104 12.67 -5.42 22.77
N GLN A 105 12.26 -6.37 21.92
CA GLN A 105 12.63 -7.77 22.08
C GLN A 105 14.13 -8.00 21.94
N MET A 106 14.81 -7.16 21.17
CA MET A 106 16.27 -7.24 20.96
C MET A 106 17.04 -6.31 21.91
N SER A 107 16.38 -5.73 22.91
CA SER A 107 16.99 -4.83 23.88
C SER A 107 17.58 -3.56 23.26
N ILE A 108 16.96 -3.10 22.17
CA ILE A 108 17.31 -1.83 21.53
C ILE A 108 16.28 -0.80 21.98
N ASP A 109 16.72 0.28 22.65
CA ASP A 109 15.79 1.29 23.14
C ASP A 109 15.39 2.26 22.05
N THR A 110 14.37 3.09 22.34
CA THR A 110 13.80 4.02 21.36
C THR A 110 14.83 5.04 20.87
N GLU A 111 15.68 5.55 21.76
CA GLU A 111 16.69 6.54 21.38
C GLU A 111 17.70 5.97 20.39
N GLU A 112 18.18 4.77 20.67
CA GLU A 112 19.08 4.05 19.77
C GLU A 112 18.41 3.77 18.43
N LEU A 113 17.13 3.39 18.45
CA LEU A 113 16.37 3.15 17.23
C LEU A 113 16.23 4.41 16.41
N ILE A 114 15.96 5.57 17.04
CA ILE A 114 15.88 6.84 16.35
C ILE A 114 17.21 7.20 15.67
N GLU A 115 18.31 6.98 16.35
CA GLU A 115 19.65 7.19 15.77
C GLU A 115 19.88 6.32 14.55
N LEU A 116 19.46 5.06 14.61
CA LEU A 116 19.56 4.14 13.47
C LEU A 116 18.72 4.60 12.30
N VAL A 117 17.51 5.08 12.58
CA VAL A 117 16.61 5.60 11.53
C VAL A 117 17.26 6.79 10.83
N GLN A 118 17.83 7.72 11.58
CA GLN A 118 18.49 8.91 11.02
C GLN A 118 19.72 8.51 10.19
N GLU A 119 20.53 7.59 10.69
CA GLU A 119 21.69 7.08 9.98
C GLU A 119 21.30 6.40 8.66
N ARG A 120 20.28 5.54 8.70
CA ARG A 120 19.80 4.86 7.50
C ARG A 120 19.21 5.83 6.48
N ASP A 121 18.52 6.87 6.97
CA ASP A 121 17.96 7.91 6.11
C ASP A 121 19.06 8.64 5.35
N GLU A 122 20.14 9.02 6.02
CA GLU A 122 21.30 9.66 5.40
C GLU A 122 21.95 8.77 4.34
N LEU A 123 22.13 7.49 4.65
CA LEU A 123 22.69 6.53 3.71
C LEU A 123 21.81 6.35 2.47
N MET A 124 20.51 6.30 2.64
CA MET A 124 19.57 6.20 1.52
C MET A 124 19.57 7.46 0.66
N ALA A 125 19.62 8.63 1.29
CA ALA A 125 19.69 9.89 0.58
C ALA A 125 20.98 10.00 -0.25
N ASN A 126 22.11 9.60 0.31
CA ASN A 126 23.39 9.59 -0.39
C ASN A 126 23.40 8.59 -1.55
N SER A 127 22.81 7.42 -1.39
CA SER A 127 22.68 6.44 -2.46
C SER A 127 21.80 6.96 -3.61
N ALA A 128 20.68 7.57 -3.29
CA ALA A 128 19.78 8.15 -4.28
C ALA A 128 20.47 9.30 -5.06
N SER A 129 21.28 10.08 -4.36
CA SER A 129 22.06 11.16 -4.96
C SER A 129 23.15 10.65 -5.94
N LYS A 130 23.70 9.47 -5.68
CA LYS A 130 24.74 8.86 -6.53
C LYS A 130 24.17 8.18 -7.78
N GLU A 131 22.89 7.83 -7.79
CA GLU A 131 22.23 7.19 -8.91
C GLU A 131 21.77 8.19 -9.98
N LYS A 132 21.91 9.47 -9.73
CA LYS A 132 21.68 10.52 -10.69
C LYS A 132 22.99 10.85 -11.40
#